data_f6542890de3984fb09f9137f11694413
#
_entry.id   f6542890de3984fb09f9137f11694413
#
_cell.length_a   1.000
_cell.length_b   1.000
_cell.length_c   1.000
_cell.angle_alpha   90.00
_cell.angle_beta   90.00
_cell.angle_gamma   90.00
#
_symmetry.space_group_name_H-M   'P 1'
#
loop_
_entity.id
_entity.type
_entity.pdbx_description
1 polymer ?
#
loop_
_entity_poly.entity_id
_entity_poly.type
_entity_poly.pdbx_seq_one_letter_code
_entity_poly.pdbx_strand_id
1 'polypeptide(L)'
;MCEHHHEEETKLWQPILSGVLLVAGIAFTWMGCGWFSRPWVQLVWYIAAYLPVGFGVMHEAVEEAMKGDVFSEFMLMSVACVGAFAIGEYPEAVAVMWLYCIGEALQHRAVHKARHSISSLTNYRPEQARLMRWNGDKNAMEQVLVKPEMVSVGDVIEVLPGERVPLDGVLLLPDGERDALVNFDTAALTGESMPRQVGMEGEVLAGMIALERAASLRVTRTQGESALTRILKMVEEATERKAPTELFIRRFARIYTPIVILLAVLTVVLPWAYTLISPSFNYHFSAWLHRALVFLVISCPCALVISVPLSYFAGIGRASRMGVLVKGGNSLDALTGVDTVVFDKTGTLTTGAFGVQQTLHLSPEELQTVVAMERSSTHPIAKAIVKVYGEGEKINAENMPGLGLRADIAGETWLAGTLRLLENQGVSYPEELQTIPDTIVACAKNGRFIGCILLSDTLKPDAADAISMLRRVGITHVEMLSGDKQALVDKVADELKLEQALGDLLPQHKAERIETLQKQGRKVAFVGDGINDAPVLALSDVGIAMGGAGADMAIETADLVLQTDQPSRLAQALRLARKTRTIVWQNIAFAIGVKVVVMVLGLMGIATLWEAVFADSGVALLAVVNAMRIMREK
;
A
#
# COMPACT_ATOMS: atom_id res chain seq x y z
N MET A 1 -15.81 7.35 14.65
CA MET A 1 -16.30 8.23 15.69
C MET A 1 -15.16 8.41 16.70
N CYS A 2 -14.11 9.11 16.28
CA CYS A 2 -12.93 9.55 17.05
C CYS A 2 -12.17 10.55 16.17
N GLU A 3 -12.85 11.63 15.77
CA GLU A 3 -12.29 12.77 15.07
C GLU A 3 -12.63 14.03 15.86
N HIS A 4 -11.90 14.25 16.92
CA HIS A 4 -11.69 15.56 17.52
C HIS A 4 -10.43 15.48 18.39
N HIS A 5 -9.30 15.09 17.81
CA HIS A 5 -8.04 15.57 18.34
C HIS A 5 -7.80 16.92 17.70
N HIS A 6 -8.13 17.96 18.43
CA HIS A 6 -7.69 19.31 18.17
C HIS A 6 -6.20 19.27 17.81
N GLU A 7 -5.84 19.83 16.66
CA GLU A 7 -4.51 20.33 16.35
C GLU A 7 -4.19 21.46 17.35
N GLU A 8 -4.03 21.15 18.62
CA GLU A 8 -3.32 22.03 19.53
C GLU A 8 -1.85 21.90 19.15
N GLU A 9 -1.36 22.87 18.37
CA GLU A 9 0.07 23.19 18.32
C GLU A 9 0.58 23.08 19.76
N THR A 10 1.41 22.07 20.05
CA THR A 10 1.98 21.84 21.38
C THR A 10 2.65 23.15 21.79
N LYS A 11 2.00 23.91 22.68
CA LYS A 11 2.47 25.20 23.14
C LYS A 11 3.74 24.97 23.93
N LEU A 12 4.89 25.03 23.26
CA LEU A 12 6.23 24.76 23.83
C LEU A 12 6.53 25.59 25.09
N TRP A 13 5.80 26.68 25.33
CA TRP A 13 5.99 27.50 26.50
C TRP A 13 5.60 26.79 27.82
N GLN A 14 4.64 25.83 27.76
CA GLN A 14 4.17 25.11 28.97
C GLN A 14 5.27 24.23 29.58
N PRO A 15 5.93 23.30 28.81
CA PRO A 15 7.03 22.53 29.37
C PRO A 15 8.27 23.39 29.67
N ILE A 16 8.50 24.49 28.94
CA ILE A 16 9.61 25.40 29.26
C ILE A 16 9.38 26.07 30.62
N LEU A 17 8.20 26.62 30.85
CA LEU A 17 7.85 27.26 32.14
C LEU A 17 7.93 26.26 33.30
N SER A 18 7.33 25.10 33.15
CA SER A 18 7.37 24.04 34.17
C SER A 18 8.82 23.61 34.47
N GLY A 19 9.64 23.41 33.46
CA GLY A 19 11.06 23.03 33.59
C GLY A 19 11.88 24.11 34.32
N VAL A 20 11.67 25.39 33.99
CA VAL A 20 12.34 26.49 34.68
C VAL A 20 11.96 26.54 36.18
N LEU A 21 10.66 26.39 36.48
CA LEU A 21 10.19 26.37 37.88
C LEU A 21 10.70 25.13 38.63
N LEU A 22 10.78 23.96 37.99
CA LEU A 22 11.33 22.73 38.55
C LEU A 22 12.82 22.91 38.91
N VAL A 23 13.62 23.37 37.96
CA VAL A 23 15.07 23.58 38.17
C VAL A 23 15.32 24.63 39.22
N ALA A 24 14.55 25.73 39.22
CA ALA A 24 14.65 26.77 40.26
C ALA A 24 14.31 26.22 41.65
N GLY A 25 13.25 25.40 41.79
CA GLY A 25 12.87 24.77 43.07
C GLY A 25 13.95 23.82 43.60
N ILE A 26 14.55 23.00 42.71
CA ILE A 26 15.68 22.12 43.07
C ILE A 26 16.89 22.97 43.52
N ALA A 27 17.21 24.05 42.80
CA ALA A 27 18.31 24.94 43.14
C ALA A 27 18.10 25.62 44.50
N PHE A 28 16.89 26.10 44.80
CA PHE A 28 16.56 26.69 46.11
C PHE A 28 16.68 25.68 47.25
N THR A 29 16.30 24.42 47.01
CA THR A 29 16.50 23.35 47.99
C THR A 29 17.99 23.10 48.23
N TRP A 30 18.81 23.03 47.15
CA TRP A 30 20.23 22.76 47.23
C TRP A 30 21.02 23.94 47.86
N MET A 31 20.61 25.17 47.59
CA MET A 31 21.19 26.38 48.22
C MET A 31 20.79 26.60 49.68
N GLY A 32 19.89 25.75 50.22
CA GLY A 32 19.46 25.85 51.64
C GLY A 32 18.69 27.13 51.97
N CYS A 33 17.90 27.67 51.03
CA CYS A 33 17.13 28.90 51.25
C CYS A 33 16.09 28.70 52.38
N GLY A 34 16.27 29.36 53.51
CA GLY A 34 15.42 29.15 54.71
C GLY A 34 13.93 29.41 54.53
N TRP A 35 13.53 30.30 53.60
CA TRP A 35 12.13 30.52 53.26
C TRP A 35 11.52 29.36 52.46
N PHE A 36 12.33 28.70 51.61
CA PHE A 36 11.90 27.58 50.76
C PHE A 36 11.86 26.26 51.54
N SER A 37 12.54 26.14 52.67
CA SER A 37 12.53 24.94 53.53
C SER A 37 11.19 24.69 54.25
N ARG A 38 10.21 25.62 54.14
CA ARG A 38 8.87 25.44 54.70
C ARG A 38 8.02 24.53 53.81
N PRO A 39 7.45 23.41 54.32
CA PRO A 39 6.73 22.43 53.52
C PRO A 39 5.59 23.01 52.67
N TRP A 40 4.83 23.98 53.21
CA TRP A 40 3.75 24.59 52.46
C TRP A 40 4.23 25.49 51.31
N VAL A 41 5.43 26.10 51.42
CA VAL A 41 6.03 26.89 50.33
C VAL A 41 6.45 25.98 49.20
N GLN A 42 7.11 24.86 49.51
CA GLN A 42 7.47 23.85 48.53
C GLN A 42 6.24 23.29 47.82
N LEU A 43 5.19 22.94 48.57
CA LEU A 43 3.96 22.42 47.97
C LEU A 43 3.35 23.42 46.98
N VAL A 44 3.19 24.68 47.35
CA VAL A 44 2.61 25.71 46.46
C VAL A 44 3.51 25.95 45.25
N TRP A 45 4.84 25.99 45.44
CA TRP A 45 5.79 26.15 44.35
C TRP A 45 5.71 25.02 43.30
N TYR A 46 5.74 23.76 43.76
CA TYR A 46 5.70 22.61 42.87
C TYR A 46 4.31 22.38 42.28
N ILE A 47 3.21 22.77 42.94
CA ILE A 47 1.89 22.83 42.32
C ILE A 47 1.90 23.84 41.16
N ALA A 48 2.46 25.04 41.38
CA ALA A 48 2.57 26.05 40.32
C ALA A 48 3.46 25.57 39.14
N ALA A 49 4.51 24.78 39.41
CA ALA A 49 5.35 24.17 38.40
C ALA A 49 4.64 23.02 37.65
N TYR A 50 3.76 22.28 38.35
CA TYR A 50 3.01 21.14 37.77
C TYR A 50 1.87 21.58 36.85
N LEU A 51 1.14 22.62 37.22
CA LEU A 51 -0.09 23.06 36.54
C LEU A 51 0.07 23.25 35.00
N PRO A 52 1.14 23.90 34.49
CA PRO A 52 1.28 24.10 33.04
C PRO A 52 1.32 22.81 32.24
N VAL A 53 1.89 21.73 32.76
CA VAL A 53 2.06 20.44 32.09
C VAL A 53 1.06 19.37 32.54
N GLY A 54 0.60 19.45 33.83
CA GLY A 54 -0.26 18.42 34.40
C GLY A 54 -1.76 18.66 34.21
N PHE A 55 -2.18 19.91 34.01
CA PHE A 55 -3.61 20.24 33.94
C PHE A 55 -4.28 19.57 32.72
N GLY A 56 -3.65 19.60 31.52
CA GLY A 56 -4.18 18.95 30.32
C GLY A 56 -4.32 17.44 30.50
N VAL A 57 -3.27 16.79 31.01
CA VAL A 57 -3.24 15.34 31.26
C VAL A 57 -4.30 14.92 32.29
N MET A 58 -4.47 15.69 33.35
CA MET A 58 -5.54 15.43 34.36
C MET A 58 -6.94 15.62 33.76
N HIS A 59 -7.13 16.61 32.91
CA HIS A 59 -8.42 16.85 32.26
C HIS A 59 -8.77 15.68 31.33
N GLU A 60 -7.83 15.23 30.50
CA GLU A 60 -8.02 14.06 29.63
C GLU A 60 -8.27 12.77 30.43
N ALA A 61 -7.54 12.58 31.54
CA ALA A 61 -7.77 11.46 32.44
C ALA A 61 -9.21 11.39 32.96
N VAL A 62 -9.77 12.54 33.37
CA VAL A 62 -11.15 12.64 33.86
C VAL A 62 -12.14 12.43 32.70
N GLU A 63 -11.89 13.00 31.54
CA GLU A 63 -12.76 12.86 30.37
C GLU A 63 -12.84 11.41 29.89
N GLU A 64 -11.71 10.70 29.80
CA GLU A 64 -11.68 9.28 29.43
C GLU A 64 -12.33 8.38 30.48
N ALA A 65 -12.10 8.68 31.76
CA ALA A 65 -12.78 7.97 32.83
C ALA A 65 -14.32 8.14 32.78
N MET A 66 -14.81 9.33 32.42
CA MET A 66 -16.24 9.56 32.22
C MET A 66 -16.81 8.81 31.00
N LYS A 67 -15.98 8.55 29.99
CA LYS A 67 -16.31 7.71 28.81
C LYS A 67 -16.25 6.20 29.12
N GLY A 68 -15.85 5.80 30.34
CA GLY A 68 -15.76 4.42 30.80
C GLY A 68 -14.37 3.78 30.65
N ASP A 69 -13.37 4.51 30.19
CA ASP A 69 -11.98 4.05 30.13
C ASP A 69 -11.18 4.55 31.33
N VAL A 70 -11.43 3.91 32.47
CA VAL A 70 -10.79 4.24 33.78
C VAL A 70 -9.31 3.84 33.81
N PHE A 71 -8.86 2.97 32.89
CA PHE A 71 -7.51 2.41 32.89
C PHE A 71 -6.63 3.04 31.79
N SER A 72 -6.91 4.31 31.44
CA SER A 72 -6.10 5.03 30.46
C SER A 72 -4.72 5.39 31.00
N GLU A 73 -3.78 5.64 30.07
CA GLU A 73 -2.43 6.11 30.43
C GLU A 73 -2.45 7.44 31.18
N PHE A 74 -3.35 8.36 30.81
CA PHE A 74 -3.54 9.64 31.49
C PHE A 74 -3.98 9.48 32.94
N MET A 75 -4.86 8.52 33.22
CA MET A 75 -5.30 8.19 34.58
C MET A 75 -4.15 7.61 35.39
N LEU A 76 -3.36 6.69 34.86
CA LEU A 76 -2.21 6.09 35.55
C LEU A 76 -1.17 7.15 35.91
N MET A 77 -0.85 8.05 34.99
CA MET A 77 0.09 9.14 35.22
C MET A 77 -0.43 10.14 36.25
N SER A 78 -1.71 10.51 36.18
CA SER A 78 -2.35 11.40 37.13
C SER A 78 -2.35 10.83 38.55
N VAL A 79 -2.71 9.54 38.70
CA VAL A 79 -2.69 8.85 40.00
C VAL A 79 -1.26 8.78 40.55
N ALA A 80 -0.26 8.49 39.71
CA ALA A 80 1.13 8.45 40.12
C ALA A 80 1.64 9.82 40.61
N CYS A 81 1.33 10.91 39.90
CA CYS A 81 1.71 12.26 40.31
C CYS A 81 1.01 12.70 41.62
N VAL A 82 -0.30 12.45 41.72
CA VAL A 82 -1.06 12.74 42.96
C VAL A 82 -0.48 11.95 44.15
N GLY A 83 -0.16 10.67 43.92
CA GLY A 83 0.49 9.81 44.92
C GLY A 83 1.86 10.34 45.35
N ALA A 84 2.69 10.80 44.40
CA ALA A 84 4.00 11.41 44.70
C ALA A 84 3.86 12.73 45.52
N PHE A 85 2.88 13.56 45.17
CA PHE A 85 2.54 14.74 45.98
C PHE A 85 2.12 14.35 47.41
N ALA A 86 1.33 13.27 47.55
CA ALA A 86 0.84 12.82 48.86
C ALA A 86 1.96 12.30 49.79
N ILE A 87 3.03 11.72 49.22
CA ILE A 87 4.18 11.24 50.01
C ILE A 87 5.27 12.30 50.18
N GLY A 88 5.09 13.51 49.62
CA GLY A 88 6.03 14.63 49.77
C GLY A 88 7.13 14.69 48.72
N GLU A 89 7.12 13.81 47.69
CA GLU A 89 8.08 13.78 46.60
C GLU A 89 7.68 14.76 45.47
N TYR A 90 7.53 16.05 45.83
CA TYR A 90 7.04 17.10 44.94
C TYR A 90 7.90 17.30 43.68
N PRO A 91 9.26 17.35 43.79
CA PRO A 91 10.10 17.49 42.58
C PRO A 91 9.95 16.35 41.61
N GLU A 92 9.80 15.11 42.10
CA GLU A 92 9.61 13.92 41.28
C GLU A 92 8.28 13.96 40.52
N ALA A 93 7.19 14.34 41.19
CA ALA A 93 5.88 14.47 40.56
C ALA A 93 5.89 15.45 39.38
N VAL A 94 6.57 16.61 39.54
CA VAL A 94 6.72 17.59 38.47
C VAL A 94 7.65 17.09 37.38
N ALA A 95 8.77 16.47 37.74
CA ALA A 95 9.73 15.93 36.78
C ALA A 95 9.12 14.83 35.88
N VAL A 96 8.32 13.94 36.45
CA VAL A 96 7.57 12.90 35.75
C VAL A 96 6.67 13.51 34.67
N MET A 97 5.82 14.46 35.07
CA MET A 97 4.87 15.09 34.15
C MET A 97 5.57 15.94 33.09
N TRP A 98 6.64 16.63 33.46
CA TRP A 98 7.46 17.41 32.54
C TRP A 98 8.14 16.55 31.48
N LEU A 99 8.78 15.45 31.88
CA LEU A 99 9.40 14.49 30.97
C LEU A 99 8.37 13.80 30.07
N TYR A 100 7.20 13.46 30.62
CA TYR A 100 6.09 12.89 29.86
C TYR A 100 5.66 13.85 28.74
N CYS A 101 5.37 15.11 29.06
CA CYS A 101 4.97 16.11 28.05
C CYS A 101 6.04 16.35 26.97
N ILE A 102 7.32 16.36 27.35
CA ILE A 102 8.41 16.46 26.37
C ILE A 102 8.45 15.21 25.49
N GLY A 103 8.37 14.03 26.09
CA GLY A 103 8.35 12.75 25.38
C GLY A 103 7.20 12.68 24.38
N GLU A 104 6.01 13.04 24.80
CA GLU A 104 4.81 13.11 23.97
C GLU A 104 4.96 14.12 22.81
N ALA A 105 5.43 15.33 23.09
CA ALA A 105 5.67 16.35 22.07
C ALA A 105 6.70 15.87 21.01
N LEU A 106 7.76 15.18 21.42
CA LEU A 106 8.76 14.61 20.52
C LEU A 106 8.17 13.45 19.69
N GLN A 107 7.37 12.59 20.32
CA GLN A 107 6.68 11.48 19.65
C GLN A 107 5.69 12.02 18.61
N HIS A 108 4.84 12.98 18.97
CA HIS A 108 3.90 13.62 18.05
C HIS A 108 4.60 14.22 16.83
N ARG A 109 5.71 14.94 17.04
CA ARG A 109 6.51 15.50 15.94
C ARG A 109 7.11 14.41 15.05
N ALA A 110 7.63 13.34 15.64
CA ALA A 110 8.21 12.23 14.88
C ALA A 110 7.14 11.48 14.07
N VAL A 111 5.97 11.22 14.66
CA VAL A 111 4.83 10.60 14.00
C VAL A 111 4.26 11.51 12.91
N HIS A 112 4.10 12.81 13.18
CA HIS A 112 3.63 13.79 12.20
C HIS A 112 4.59 13.89 11.01
N LYS A 113 5.90 13.95 11.27
CA LYS A 113 6.92 13.94 10.21
C LYS A 113 6.87 12.66 9.38
N ALA A 114 6.67 11.51 10.02
CA ALA A 114 6.53 10.23 9.33
C ALA A 114 5.24 10.19 8.48
N ARG A 115 4.11 10.61 9.03
CA ARG A 115 2.83 10.72 8.30
C ARG A 115 2.93 11.71 7.15
N HIS A 116 3.51 12.89 7.36
CA HIS A 116 3.71 13.90 6.31
C HIS A 116 4.59 13.39 5.16
N SER A 117 5.60 12.57 5.45
CA SER A 117 6.41 11.92 4.41
C SER A 117 5.61 10.90 3.58
N ILE A 118 4.51 10.37 4.10
CA ILE A 118 3.57 9.48 3.39
C ILE A 118 2.52 10.33 2.67
N SER A 119 1.96 11.34 3.31
CA SER A 119 0.98 12.27 2.73
C SER A 119 1.58 13.22 1.70
N SER A 120 2.91 13.29 1.55
CA SER A 120 3.51 14.00 0.41
C SER A 120 3.07 13.42 -0.94
N LEU A 121 2.52 12.21 -0.96
CA LEU A 121 1.79 11.66 -2.11
C LEU A 121 0.51 12.46 -2.42
N THR A 122 -0.12 13.09 -1.40
CA THR A 122 -1.33 13.93 -1.62
C THR A 122 -1.01 15.30 -2.23
N ASN A 123 0.23 15.82 -2.08
CA ASN A 123 0.68 17.05 -2.73
C ASN A 123 0.87 16.93 -4.25
N TYR A 124 0.56 15.76 -4.83
CA TYR A 124 0.60 15.54 -6.28
C TYR A 124 -0.69 16.00 -7.00
N ARG A 125 -1.69 16.51 -6.29
CA ARG A 125 -2.95 16.95 -6.90
C ARG A 125 -2.81 18.33 -7.54
N PRO A 126 -2.95 18.47 -8.87
CA PRO A 126 -2.95 19.75 -9.53
C PRO A 126 -4.15 20.60 -9.07
N GLU A 127 -3.91 21.86 -8.75
CA GLU A 127 -4.97 22.78 -8.31
C GLU A 127 -5.73 23.41 -9.48
N GLN A 128 -5.17 23.37 -10.69
CA GLN A 128 -5.71 24.00 -11.89
C GLN A 128 -5.57 23.10 -13.12
N ALA A 129 -6.51 23.21 -14.05
CA ALA A 129 -6.51 22.60 -15.37
C ALA A 129 -6.64 23.68 -16.45
N ARG A 130 -5.90 23.57 -17.57
CA ARG A 130 -6.04 24.44 -18.75
C ARG A 130 -7.09 23.86 -19.66
N LEU A 131 -8.32 24.35 -19.55
CA LEU A 131 -9.42 23.94 -20.40
C LEU A 131 -9.33 24.68 -21.74
N MET A 132 -9.37 23.94 -22.86
CA MET A 132 -9.46 24.45 -24.21
C MET A 132 -10.91 24.70 -24.55
N ARG A 133 -11.35 25.97 -24.64
CA ARG A 133 -12.72 26.35 -24.92
C ARG A 133 -12.81 27.17 -26.20
N TRP A 134 -13.78 26.83 -27.01
CA TRP A 134 -14.06 27.63 -28.21
C TRP A 134 -14.64 29.00 -27.80
N ASN A 135 -13.94 30.08 -28.20
CA ASN A 135 -14.45 31.45 -28.03
C ASN A 135 -15.09 31.93 -29.34
N GLY A 136 -16.42 32.02 -29.36
CA GLY A 136 -17.17 32.43 -30.53
C GLY A 136 -16.88 33.86 -30.98
N ASP A 137 -16.54 34.77 -30.06
CA ASP A 137 -16.23 36.16 -30.37
C ASP A 137 -14.89 36.34 -31.10
N LYS A 138 -13.91 35.49 -30.75
CA LYS A 138 -12.56 35.46 -31.33
C LYS A 138 -12.40 34.46 -32.46
N ASN A 139 -13.39 33.59 -32.69
CA ASN A 139 -13.37 32.48 -33.63
C ASN A 139 -12.08 31.60 -33.48
N ALA A 140 -11.65 31.37 -32.23
CA ALA A 140 -10.43 30.64 -31.88
C ALA A 140 -10.61 29.85 -30.59
N MET A 141 -9.79 28.79 -30.41
CA MET A 141 -9.67 28.07 -29.15
C MET A 141 -8.94 28.96 -28.13
N GLU A 142 -9.52 29.15 -26.97
CA GLU A 142 -8.96 29.94 -25.88
C GLU A 142 -8.66 29.02 -24.68
N GLN A 143 -7.52 29.26 -24.05
CA GLN A 143 -7.13 28.54 -22.83
C GLN A 143 -7.72 29.25 -21.61
N VAL A 144 -8.48 28.52 -20.81
CA VAL A 144 -9.07 29.04 -19.57
C VAL A 144 -8.56 28.18 -18.40
N LEU A 145 -7.95 28.82 -17.41
CA LEU A 145 -7.55 28.14 -16.18
C LEU A 145 -8.79 27.94 -15.30
N VAL A 146 -9.10 26.68 -15.02
CA VAL A 146 -10.24 26.28 -14.20
C VAL A 146 -9.79 25.29 -13.12
N LYS A 147 -10.58 25.12 -12.07
CA LYS A 147 -10.37 24.02 -11.13
C LYS A 147 -10.70 22.70 -11.84
N PRO A 148 -9.93 21.62 -11.60
CA PRO A 148 -10.17 20.31 -12.23
C PRO A 148 -11.58 19.76 -12.01
N GLU A 149 -12.25 20.16 -10.90
CA GLU A 149 -13.65 19.80 -10.59
C GLU A 149 -14.68 20.37 -11.58
N MET A 150 -14.30 21.42 -12.31
CA MET A 150 -15.17 22.09 -13.29
C MET A 150 -15.03 21.53 -14.71
N VAL A 151 -14.11 20.59 -14.92
CA VAL A 151 -13.87 19.97 -16.22
C VAL A 151 -14.74 18.72 -16.35
N SER A 152 -15.44 18.61 -17.47
CA SER A 152 -16.34 17.49 -17.76
C SER A 152 -15.66 16.42 -18.63
N VAL A 153 -16.21 15.21 -18.61
CA VAL A 153 -15.79 14.14 -19.53
C VAL A 153 -16.08 14.58 -20.97
N GLY A 154 -15.08 14.44 -21.84
CA GLY A 154 -15.12 14.88 -23.24
C GLY A 154 -14.49 16.25 -23.49
N ASP A 155 -14.27 17.06 -22.46
CA ASP A 155 -13.53 18.31 -22.59
C ASP A 155 -12.07 18.06 -22.99
N VAL A 156 -11.46 19.06 -23.64
CA VAL A 156 -10.05 19.03 -24.02
C VAL A 156 -9.25 19.93 -23.09
N ILE A 157 -8.24 19.36 -22.45
CA ILE A 157 -7.29 20.08 -21.60
C ILE A 157 -5.90 20.09 -22.24
N GLU A 158 -5.10 21.11 -21.97
CA GLU A 158 -3.71 21.20 -22.36
C GLU A 158 -2.81 21.12 -21.13
N VAL A 159 -1.73 20.33 -21.25
CA VAL A 159 -0.70 20.15 -20.20
C VAL A 159 0.63 20.59 -20.79
N LEU A 160 1.29 21.56 -20.18
CA LEU A 160 2.57 22.07 -20.63
C LEU A 160 3.73 21.19 -20.14
N PRO A 161 4.93 21.26 -20.80
CA PRO A 161 6.11 20.56 -20.34
C PRO A 161 6.45 20.93 -18.89
N GLY A 162 6.69 19.91 -18.06
CA GLY A 162 6.92 20.05 -16.64
C GLY A 162 5.66 20.16 -15.78
N GLU A 163 4.49 20.32 -16.38
CA GLU A 163 3.21 20.34 -15.65
C GLU A 163 2.68 18.92 -15.41
N ARG A 164 1.92 18.79 -14.33
CA ARG A 164 1.22 17.54 -14.00
C ARG A 164 -0.11 17.48 -14.70
N VAL A 165 -0.44 16.31 -15.20
CA VAL A 165 -1.75 15.98 -15.78
C VAL A 165 -2.82 16.08 -14.69
N PRO A 166 -3.84 16.97 -14.84
CA PRO A 166 -4.84 17.18 -13.80
C PRO A 166 -5.95 16.12 -13.77
N LEU A 167 -6.26 15.49 -14.91
CA LEU A 167 -7.36 14.55 -15.09
C LEU A 167 -6.95 13.43 -16.04
N ASP A 168 -7.55 12.24 -15.87
CA ASP A 168 -7.36 11.13 -16.80
C ASP A 168 -7.93 11.49 -18.17
N GLY A 169 -7.19 11.15 -19.22
CA GLY A 169 -7.59 11.45 -20.59
C GLY A 169 -6.87 10.61 -21.63
N VAL A 170 -7.24 10.79 -22.87
CA VAL A 170 -6.55 10.21 -24.02
C VAL A 170 -5.80 11.30 -24.78
N LEU A 171 -4.60 10.98 -25.22
CA LEU A 171 -3.72 11.91 -25.93
C LEU A 171 -4.30 12.24 -27.32
N LEU A 172 -4.40 13.55 -27.60
CA LEU A 172 -4.75 14.07 -28.91
C LEU A 172 -3.49 14.63 -29.57
N LEU A 173 -3.22 14.21 -30.79
CA LEU A 173 -2.12 14.74 -31.58
C LEU A 173 -2.69 15.49 -32.80
N PRO A 174 -2.02 16.56 -33.28
CA PRO A 174 -2.42 17.29 -34.47
C PRO A 174 -2.45 16.37 -35.72
N ASP A 175 -3.31 16.73 -36.67
CA ASP A 175 -3.33 16.07 -37.96
C ASP A 175 -1.96 16.24 -38.65
N GLY A 176 -1.32 15.12 -38.97
CA GLY A 176 0.04 15.04 -39.55
C GLY A 176 1.11 14.53 -38.57
N GLU A 177 0.83 14.44 -37.27
CA GLU A 177 1.75 13.89 -36.24
C GLU A 177 1.23 12.60 -35.59
N ARG A 178 0.37 11.84 -36.28
CA ARG A 178 -0.31 10.64 -35.71
C ARG A 178 0.65 9.57 -35.17
N ASP A 179 1.84 9.48 -35.74
CA ASP A 179 2.87 8.51 -35.31
C ASP A 179 3.82 9.04 -34.24
N ALA A 180 3.62 10.28 -33.79
CA ALA A 180 4.47 10.88 -32.78
C ALA A 180 4.16 10.30 -31.39
N LEU A 181 5.23 10.14 -30.60
CA LEU A 181 5.16 9.71 -29.20
C LEU A 181 5.41 10.89 -28.27
N VAL A 182 4.67 10.96 -27.17
CA VAL A 182 4.88 11.94 -26.11
C VAL A 182 5.39 11.22 -24.88
N ASN A 183 6.45 11.76 -24.25
CA ASN A 183 7.06 11.20 -23.08
C ASN A 183 6.43 11.79 -21.81
N PHE A 184 5.98 10.91 -20.91
CA PHE A 184 5.44 11.26 -19.61
C PHE A 184 6.27 10.62 -18.49
N ASP A 185 6.65 11.41 -17.48
CA ASP A 185 7.19 10.89 -16.23
C ASP A 185 6.05 10.32 -15.38
N THR A 186 6.16 9.04 -15.08
CA THR A 186 5.18 8.29 -14.27
C THR A 186 5.70 7.95 -12.88
N ALA A 187 6.93 8.37 -12.53
CA ALA A 187 7.61 7.98 -11.29
C ALA A 187 6.79 8.27 -10.02
N ALA A 188 5.98 9.34 -10.05
CA ALA A 188 5.12 9.70 -8.92
C ALA A 188 3.94 8.74 -8.71
N LEU A 189 3.47 8.07 -9.78
CA LEU A 189 2.32 7.15 -9.74
C LEU A 189 2.76 5.69 -9.67
N THR A 190 3.71 5.32 -10.51
CA THR A 190 4.11 3.92 -10.70
C THR A 190 5.45 3.57 -10.04
N GLY A 191 6.24 4.58 -9.62
CA GLY A 191 7.59 4.39 -9.11
C GLY A 191 8.62 4.00 -10.18
N GLU A 192 8.26 4.10 -11.47
CA GLU A 192 9.17 3.82 -12.59
C GLU A 192 10.05 5.03 -12.90
N SER A 193 11.36 4.81 -13.04
CA SER A 193 12.30 5.89 -13.36
C SER A 193 12.36 6.20 -14.86
N MET A 194 11.86 5.31 -15.72
CA MET A 194 11.84 5.52 -17.16
C MET A 194 10.54 6.18 -17.60
N PRO A 195 10.60 7.24 -18.44
CA PRO A 195 9.42 7.87 -18.99
C PRO A 195 8.58 6.88 -19.82
N ARG A 196 7.26 6.99 -19.67
CA ARG A 196 6.30 6.24 -20.49
C ARG A 196 6.05 6.98 -21.79
N GLN A 197 6.19 6.29 -22.91
CA GLN A 197 5.85 6.82 -24.23
C GLN A 197 4.38 6.56 -24.54
N VAL A 198 3.65 7.59 -24.91
CA VAL A 198 2.23 7.53 -25.23
C VAL A 198 2.03 8.07 -26.64
N GLY A 199 1.37 7.27 -27.50
CA GLY A 199 0.97 7.66 -28.85
C GLY A 199 -0.45 8.23 -28.91
N MET A 200 -0.92 8.55 -30.10
CA MET A 200 -2.29 9.05 -30.35
C MET A 200 -3.33 8.10 -29.77
N GLU A 201 -4.36 8.66 -29.13
CA GLU A 201 -5.41 7.92 -28.40
C GLU A 201 -4.91 7.03 -27.25
N GLY A 202 -3.62 7.13 -26.89
CA GLY A 202 -3.09 6.45 -25.71
C GLY A 202 -3.58 7.09 -24.41
N GLU A 203 -3.80 6.25 -23.40
CA GLU A 203 -4.28 6.69 -22.08
C GLU A 203 -3.17 7.40 -21.30
N VAL A 204 -3.49 8.58 -20.77
CA VAL A 204 -2.66 9.41 -19.90
C VAL A 204 -3.42 9.61 -18.59
N LEU A 205 -2.77 9.26 -17.46
CA LEU A 205 -3.38 9.30 -16.14
C LEU A 205 -3.07 10.60 -15.40
N ALA A 206 -4.02 11.05 -14.60
CA ALA A 206 -3.82 12.18 -13.69
C ALA A 206 -2.62 11.95 -12.77
N GLY A 207 -1.77 12.97 -12.61
CA GLY A 207 -0.55 12.89 -11.81
C GLY A 207 0.74 12.61 -12.61
N MET A 208 0.66 12.13 -13.87
CA MET A 208 1.81 12.07 -14.78
C MET A 208 2.34 13.47 -15.09
N ILE A 209 3.61 13.61 -15.46
CA ILE A 209 4.22 14.89 -15.84
C ILE A 209 4.59 14.84 -17.32
N ALA A 210 4.11 15.79 -18.11
CA ALA A 210 4.54 15.94 -19.50
C ALA A 210 6.01 16.42 -19.54
N LEU A 211 6.90 15.77 -20.33
CA LEU A 211 8.33 16.08 -20.28
C LEU A 211 8.77 17.05 -21.35
N GLU A 212 8.57 16.77 -22.63
CA GLU A 212 9.26 17.44 -23.73
C GLU A 212 8.39 18.45 -24.47
N ARG A 213 7.11 18.20 -24.59
CA ARG A 213 6.17 19.02 -25.34
C ARG A 213 4.80 19.11 -24.67
N ALA A 214 4.04 20.15 -25.01
CA ALA A 214 2.66 20.28 -24.58
C ALA A 214 1.82 19.11 -25.10
N ALA A 215 0.93 18.59 -24.25
CA ALA A 215 0.04 17.49 -24.55
C ALA A 215 -1.42 17.96 -24.47
N SER A 216 -2.17 17.77 -25.54
CA SER A 216 -3.64 17.96 -25.52
C SER A 216 -4.29 16.64 -25.18
N LEU A 217 -5.17 16.63 -24.16
CA LEU A 217 -5.83 15.44 -23.66
C LEU A 217 -7.34 15.62 -23.70
N ARG A 218 -8.05 14.65 -24.25
CA ARG A 218 -9.52 14.56 -24.09
C ARG A 218 -9.81 13.83 -22.81
N VAL A 219 -10.49 14.51 -21.89
CA VAL A 219 -10.79 13.99 -20.55
C VAL A 219 -11.75 12.79 -20.64
N THR A 220 -11.38 11.70 -19.98
CA THR A 220 -12.15 10.46 -19.95
C THR A 220 -12.86 10.20 -18.63
N ARG A 221 -12.37 10.80 -17.53
CA ARG A 221 -12.93 10.62 -16.18
C ARG A 221 -12.98 11.95 -15.44
N THR A 222 -13.98 12.09 -14.57
CA THR A 222 -14.09 13.25 -13.67
C THR A 222 -12.95 13.22 -12.63
N GLN A 223 -12.71 14.35 -11.96
CA GLN A 223 -11.66 14.42 -10.93
C GLN A 223 -11.88 13.41 -9.79
N GLY A 224 -13.13 13.21 -9.37
CA GLY A 224 -13.49 12.25 -8.31
C GLY A 224 -13.19 10.79 -8.68
N GLU A 225 -13.18 10.48 -9.97
CA GLU A 225 -12.95 9.15 -10.53
C GLU A 225 -11.56 8.99 -11.15
N SER A 226 -10.72 10.03 -11.10
CA SER A 226 -9.36 9.98 -11.66
C SER A 226 -8.48 8.95 -10.94
N ALA A 227 -7.52 8.38 -11.66
CA ALA A 227 -6.57 7.40 -11.13
C ALA A 227 -5.88 7.92 -9.86
N LEU A 228 -5.44 9.17 -9.87
CA LEU A 228 -4.80 9.81 -8.71
C LEU A 228 -5.75 9.89 -7.51
N THR A 229 -7.01 10.31 -7.71
CA THR A 229 -8.00 10.42 -6.61
C THR A 229 -8.31 9.04 -6.02
N ARG A 230 -8.44 8.01 -6.85
CA ARG A 230 -8.64 6.63 -6.39
C ARG A 230 -7.44 6.10 -5.59
N ILE A 231 -6.22 6.36 -6.03
CA ILE A 231 -4.99 6.00 -5.30
C ILE A 231 -4.98 6.66 -3.93
N LEU A 232 -5.25 7.96 -3.85
CA LEU A 232 -5.27 8.70 -2.61
C LEU A 232 -6.34 8.17 -1.64
N LYS A 233 -7.54 7.91 -2.14
CA LYS A 233 -8.64 7.32 -1.37
C LYS A 233 -8.28 5.93 -0.85
N MET A 234 -7.68 5.06 -1.67
CA MET A 234 -7.22 3.74 -1.23
C MET A 234 -6.14 3.82 -0.15
N VAL A 235 -5.19 4.74 -0.26
CA VAL A 235 -4.17 4.95 0.78
C VAL A 235 -4.81 5.47 2.07
N GLU A 236 -5.79 6.36 1.99
CA GLU A 236 -6.54 6.86 3.14
C GLU A 236 -7.34 5.75 3.82
N GLU A 237 -8.14 4.99 3.07
CA GLU A 237 -8.89 3.83 3.57
C GLU A 237 -7.99 2.73 4.12
N ALA A 238 -6.81 2.51 3.51
CA ALA A 238 -5.83 1.55 3.99
C ALA A 238 -5.33 1.88 5.40
N THR A 239 -5.29 3.16 5.76
CA THR A 239 -4.88 3.59 7.11
C THR A 239 -5.91 3.26 8.18
N GLU A 240 -7.17 3.09 7.82
CA GLU A 240 -8.25 2.73 8.75
C GLU A 240 -8.32 1.21 9.02
N ARG A 241 -7.88 0.37 8.08
CA ARG A 241 -7.90 -1.10 8.20
C ARG A 241 -6.71 -1.61 9.02
N LYS A 242 -6.94 -1.80 10.31
CA LYS A 242 -5.91 -2.16 11.30
C LYS A 242 -5.40 -3.59 11.13
N ALA A 243 -4.08 -3.76 11.24
CA ALA A 243 -3.46 -5.08 11.22
C ALA A 243 -3.89 -5.94 12.44
N PRO A 244 -3.93 -7.29 12.30
CA PRO A 244 -4.21 -8.20 13.42
C PRO A 244 -3.26 -7.97 14.62
N THR A 245 -2.00 -7.68 14.37
CA THR A 245 -1.00 -7.34 15.40
C THR A 245 -1.37 -6.05 16.14
N GLU A 246 -1.90 -5.04 15.47
CA GLU A 246 -2.38 -3.81 16.11
C GLU A 246 -3.61 -4.06 16.99
N LEU A 247 -4.55 -4.87 16.49
CA LEU A 247 -5.72 -5.30 17.27
C LEU A 247 -5.33 -6.13 18.48
N PHE A 248 -4.31 -6.99 18.34
CA PHE A 248 -3.76 -7.78 19.45
C PHE A 248 -3.16 -6.86 20.52
N ILE A 249 -2.39 -5.85 20.17
CA ILE A 249 -1.80 -4.91 21.13
C ILE A 249 -2.88 -4.15 21.89
N ARG A 250 -3.94 -3.69 21.23
CA ARG A 250 -5.07 -3.03 21.90
C ARG A 250 -5.78 -3.97 22.90
N ARG A 251 -5.98 -5.23 22.50
CA ARG A 251 -6.56 -6.26 23.38
C ARG A 251 -5.63 -6.58 24.53
N PHE A 252 -4.34 -6.70 24.28
CA PHE A 252 -3.30 -6.90 25.28
C PHE A 252 -3.30 -5.75 26.31
N ALA A 253 -3.29 -4.50 25.87
CA ALA A 253 -3.31 -3.34 26.77
C ALA A 253 -4.52 -3.37 27.71
N ARG A 254 -5.71 -3.72 27.21
CA ARG A 254 -6.95 -3.80 28.01
C ARG A 254 -6.89 -4.85 29.13
N ILE A 255 -6.13 -5.95 28.94
CA ILE A 255 -5.96 -7.00 29.96
C ILE A 255 -4.77 -6.67 30.86
N TYR A 256 -3.69 -6.17 30.27
CA TYR A 256 -2.44 -5.89 30.95
C TYR A 256 -2.57 -4.80 32.00
N THR A 257 -3.24 -3.69 31.69
CA THR A 257 -3.33 -2.52 32.59
C THR A 257 -4.03 -2.86 33.94
N PRO A 258 -5.19 -3.55 33.98
CA PRO A 258 -5.77 -3.99 35.26
C PRO A 258 -4.87 -4.92 36.08
N ILE A 259 -4.15 -5.83 35.40
CA ILE A 259 -3.20 -6.75 36.10
C ILE A 259 -2.10 -5.94 36.76
N VAL A 260 -1.55 -4.97 36.07
CA VAL A 260 -0.49 -4.12 36.61
C VAL A 260 -0.97 -3.30 37.80
N ILE A 261 -2.16 -2.73 37.73
CA ILE A 261 -2.76 -1.98 38.87
C ILE A 261 -2.92 -2.91 40.06
N LEU A 262 -3.39 -4.13 39.86
CA LEU A 262 -3.50 -5.12 40.91
C LEU A 262 -2.12 -5.42 41.54
N LEU A 263 -1.08 -5.63 40.70
CA LEU A 263 0.28 -5.85 41.18
C LEU A 263 0.84 -4.64 41.93
N ALA A 264 0.57 -3.42 41.48
CA ALA A 264 0.95 -2.19 42.21
C ALA A 264 0.29 -2.11 43.60
N VAL A 265 -1.00 -2.43 43.69
CA VAL A 265 -1.70 -2.52 44.98
C VAL A 265 -1.09 -3.60 45.88
N LEU A 266 -0.81 -4.79 45.31
CA LEU A 266 -0.17 -5.89 46.04
C LEU A 266 1.23 -5.53 46.55
N THR A 267 1.99 -4.69 45.83
CA THR A 267 3.30 -4.19 46.23
C THR A 267 3.22 -3.40 47.55
N VAL A 268 2.10 -2.73 47.84
CA VAL A 268 1.88 -1.99 49.09
C VAL A 268 1.27 -2.89 50.16
N VAL A 269 0.26 -3.70 49.79
CA VAL A 269 -0.55 -4.48 50.73
C VAL A 269 0.19 -5.71 51.26
N LEU A 270 0.92 -6.45 50.41
CA LEU A 270 1.59 -7.67 50.85
C LEU A 270 2.68 -7.41 51.92
N PRO A 271 3.60 -6.42 51.78
CA PRO A 271 4.57 -6.12 52.80
C PRO A 271 3.91 -5.61 54.11
N TRP A 272 2.81 -4.85 54.00
CA TRP A 272 2.02 -4.48 55.18
C TRP A 272 1.42 -5.72 55.86
N ALA A 273 0.77 -6.62 55.10
CA ALA A 273 0.22 -7.84 55.67
C ALA A 273 1.32 -8.76 56.27
N TYR A 274 2.53 -8.76 55.70
CA TYR A 274 3.67 -9.51 56.25
C TYR A 274 4.09 -9.03 57.63
N THR A 275 3.89 -7.72 57.97
CA THR A 275 4.14 -7.21 59.34
C THR A 275 3.29 -7.90 60.40
N LEU A 276 2.07 -8.40 60.02
CA LEU A 276 1.18 -9.12 60.95
C LEU A 276 1.75 -10.49 61.31
N ILE A 277 2.60 -11.10 60.45
CA ILE A 277 3.24 -12.39 60.64
C ILE A 277 4.61 -12.23 61.26
N SER A 278 5.36 -11.20 60.86
CA SER A 278 6.73 -10.92 61.31
C SER A 278 6.84 -9.47 61.80
N PRO A 279 6.61 -9.23 63.10
CA PRO A 279 6.66 -7.88 63.71
C PRO A 279 8.04 -7.20 63.63
N SER A 280 9.10 -7.93 63.33
CA SER A 280 10.44 -7.38 63.14
C SER A 280 10.66 -6.79 61.74
N PHE A 281 9.72 -6.98 60.80
CA PHE A 281 9.80 -6.40 59.49
C PHE A 281 9.47 -4.91 59.50
N ASN A 282 10.45 -4.10 59.11
CA ASN A 282 10.32 -2.63 59.16
C ASN A 282 9.57 -2.13 57.91
N TYR A 283 8.25 -1.92 58.03
CA TYR A 283 7.40 -1.43 56.95
C TYR A 283 7.30 0.09 56.97
N HIS A 284 7.73 0.72 55.87
CA HIS A 284 7.57 2.16 55.65
C HIS A 284 6.58 2.39 54.51
N PHE A 285 5.37 2.84 54.80
CA PHE A 285 4.29 3.02 53.82
C PHE A 285 4.72 3.88 52.64
N SER A 286 5.41 5.02 52.88
CA SER A 286 5.87 5.93 51.82
C SER A 286 6.83 5.24 50.84
N ALA A 287 7.76 4.42 51.34
CA ALA A 287 8.71 3.72 50.51
C ALA A 287 8.05 2.64 49.63
N TRP A 288 7.09 1.88 50.17
CA TRP A 288 6.37 0.86 49.39
C TRP A 288 5.36 1.50 48.42
N LEU A 289 4.72 2.63 48.83
CA LEU A 289 3.87 3.39 47.93
C LEU A 289 4.69 3.98 46.77
N HIS A 290 5.86 4.55 47.04
CA HIS A 290 6.76 5.05 46.02
C HIS A 290 7.11 3.96 44.98
N ARG A 291 7.48 2.74 45.44
CA ARG A 291 7.75 1.59 44.52
C ARG A 291 6.52 1.22 43.70
N ALA A 292 5.34 1.22 44.27
CA ALA A 292 4.10 0.97 43.58
C ALA A 292 3.80 2.04 42.52
N LEU A 293 4.07 3.32 42.80
CA LEU A 293 3.90 4.42 41.86
C LEU A 293 4.91 4.33 40.71
N VAL A 294 6.19 3.99 40.98
CA VAL A 294 7.20 3.71 39.96
C VAL A 294 6.73 2.57 39.03
N PHE A 295 6.23 1.49 39.65
CA PHE A 295 5.71 0.33 38.90
C PHE A 295 4.52 0.70 38.02
N LEU A 296 3.60 1.54 38.49
CA LEU A 296 2.45 2.07 37.74
C LEU A 296 2.88 2.88 36.51
N VAL A 297 3.80 3.81 36.69
CA VAL A 297 4.29 4.71 35.62
C VAL A 297 4.95 3.93 34.50
N ILE A 298 5.82 2.94 34.83
CA ILE A 298 6.51 2.13 33.83
C ILE A 298 5.56 1.26 33.01
N SER A 299 4.38 0.97 33.55
CA SER A 299 3.47 -0.01 32.97
C SER A 299 2.69 0.50 31.77
N CYS A 300 2.74 1.80 31.42
CA CYS A 300 2.09 2.31 30.22
C CYS A 300 2.67 1.67 28.95
N PRO A 301 1.89 1.03 28.08
CA PRO A 301 2.40 0.47 26.84
C PRO A 301 2.60 1.50 25.70
N CYS A 302 2.91 2.78 26.03
CA CYS A 302 2.94 3.92 25.10
C CYS A 302 3.79 3.66 23.84
N ALA A 303 4.99 3.09 24.01
CA ALA A 303 5.88 2.75 22.90
C ALA A 303 5.26 1.76 21.90
N LEU A 304 4.46 0.80 22.37
CA LEU A 304 3.81 -0.21 21.53
C LEU A 304 2.62 0.38 20.78
N VAL A 305 1.80 1.17 21.46
CA VAL A 305 0.59 1.78 20.89
C VAL A 305 0.93 2.70 19.72
N ILE A 306 2.08 3.37 19.75
CA ILE A 306 2.52 4.32 18.73
C ILE A 306 3.34 3.63 17.63
N SER A 307 4.34 2.81 18.01
CA SER A 307 5.32 2.30 17.04
C SER A 307 4.77 1.24 16.09
N VAL A 308 3.77 0.45 16.52
CA VAL A 308 3.22 -0.63 15.69
C VAL A 308 2.36 -0.08 14.55
N PRO A 309 1.34 0.77 14.79
CA PRO A 309 0.62 1.42 13.69
C PRO A 309 1.57 2.18 12.76
N LEU A 310 2.52 2.93 13.32
CA LEU A 310 3.49 3.69 12.52
C LEU A 310 4.32 2.80 11.60
N SER A 311 4.70 1.59 12.05
CA SER A 311 5.43 0.62 11.22
C SER A 311 4.60 0.15 10.03
N TYR A 312 3.31 -0.16 10.24
CA TYR A 312 2.40 -0.52 9.14
C TYR A 312 2.16 0.66 8.20
N PHE A 313 1.97 1.88 8.72
CA PHE A 313 1.88 3.09 7.91
C PHE A 313 3.11 3.28 7.02
N ALA A 314 4.30 3.13 7.60
CA ALA A 314 5.55 3.23 6.86
C ALA A 314 5.65 2.15 5.77
N GLY A 315 5.19 0.92 6.06
CA GLY A 315 5.11 -0.18 5.10
C GLY A 315 4.17 0.11 3.94
N ILE A 316 2.95 0.55 4.22
CA ILE A 316 1.94 0.93 3.21
C ILE A 316 2.46 2.09 2.35
N GLY A 317 2.98 3.15 2.98
CA GLY A 317 3.52 4.29 2.25
C GLY A 317 4.72 3.94 1.38
N ARG A 318 5.57 2.99 1.80
CA ARG A 318 6.67 2.48 0.99
C ARG A 318 6.18 1.61 -0.17
N ALA A 319 5.20 0.72 0.05
CA ALA A 319 4.57 -0.09 -0.99
C ALA A 319 3.97 0.80 -2.09
N SER A 320 3.23 1.84 -1.72
CA SER A 320 2.65 2.80 -2.66
C SER A 320 3.71 3.46 -3.55
N ARG A 321 4.86 3.88 -2.99
CA ARG A 321 5.98 4.43 -3.78
C ARG A 321 6.64 3.43 -4.74
N MET A 322 6.43 2.15 -4.51
CA MET A 322 6.90 1.06 -5.39
C MET A 322 5.87 0.67 -6.44
N GLY A 323 4.76 1.41 -6.54
CA GLY A 323 3.65 1.07 -7.44
C GLY A 323 2.80 -0.09 -6.95
N VAL A 324 2.81 -0.39 -5.64
CA VAL A 324 1.98 -1.42 -5.03
C VAL A 324 1.03 -0.77 -4.03
N LEU A 325 -0.24 -0.72 -4.34
CA LEU A 325 -1.27 -0.25 -3.41
C LEU A 325 -1.69 -1.39 -2.49
N VAL A 326 -1.75 -1.12 -1.19
CA VAL A 326 -2.16 -2.08 -0.16
C VAL A 326 -3.38 -1.53 0.54
N LYS A 327 -4.47 -2.28 0.61
CA LYS A 327 -5.76 -1.82 1.19
C LYS A 327 -5.81 -1.79 2.71
N GLY A 328 -4.75 -2.16 3.39
CA GLY A 328 -4.72 -2.08 4.85
C GLY A 328 -3.52 -2.75 5.49
N GLY A 329 -3.29 -2.43 6.76
CA GLY A 329 -2.29 -3.12 7.56
C GLY A 329 -2.56 -4.61 7.70
N ASN A 330 -3.84 -5.01 7.68
CA ASN A 330 -4.27 -6.41 7.69
C ASN A 330 -3.81 -7.15 6.42
N SER A 331 -3.96 -6.54 5.25
CA SER A 331 -3.54 -7.12 3.96
C SER A 331 -2.00 -7.22 3.89
N LEU A 332 -1.29 -6.19 4.38
CA LEU A 332 0.18 -6.24 4.47
C LEU A 332 0.67 -7.33 5.44
N ASP A 333 -0.02 -7.54 6.56
CA ASP A 333 0.33 -8.60 7.51
C ASP A 333 -0.01 -10.00 6.96
N ALA A 334 -1.18 -10.17 6.33
CA ALA A 334 -1.59 -11.41 5.68
C ALA A 334 -0.58 -11.86 4.61
N LEU A 335 -0.07 -10.91 3.81
CA LEU A 335 0.93 -11.16 2.78
C LEU A 335 2.21 -11.81 3.35
N THR A 336 2.56 -11.54 4.62
CA THR A 336 3.76 -12.16 5.26
C THR A 336 3.66 -13.67 5.41
N GLY A 337 2.43 -14.18 5.55
CA GLY A 337 2.14 -15.60 5.74
C GLY A 337 2.04 -16.40 4.45
N VAL A 338 1.99 -15.74 3.29
CA VAL A 338 1.83 -16.40 1.99
C VAL A 338 3.02 -17.33 1.70
N ASP A 339 2.71 -18.57 1.35
CA ASP A 339 3.64 -19.61 0.92
C ASP A 339 3.37 -20.10 -0.51
N THR A 340 2.18 -19.82 -1.04
CA THR A 340 1.70 -20.25 -2.35
C THR A 340 1.19 -19.04 -3.12
N VAL A 341 1.64 -18.89 -4.38
CA VAL A 341 1.15 -17.87 -5.30
C VAL A 341 0.52 -18.54 -6.51
N VAL A 342 -0.70 -18.17 -6.80
CA VAL A 342 -1.47 -18.66 -7.93
C VAL A 342 -1.73 -17.50 -8.89
N PHE A 343 -1.27 -17.63 -10.12
CA PHE A 343 -1.45 -16.62 -11.16
C PHE A 343 -2.59 -17.01 -12.12
N ASP A 344 -3.41 -16.03 -12.50
CA ASP A 344 -4.11 -16.14 -13.77
C ASP A 344 -3.11 -16.03 -14.93
N LYS A 345 -3.43 -16.59 -16.08
CA LYS A 345 -2.56 -16.48 -17.27
C LYS A 345 -2.76 -15.14 -17.99
N THR A 346 -3.97 -14.90 -18.47
CA THR A 346 -4.28 -13.83 -19.42
C THR A 346 -4.34 -12.47 -18.73
N GLY A 347 -3.62 -11.46 -19.28
CA GLY A 347 -3.55 -10.13 -18.65
C GLY A 347 -2.71 -10.07 -17.38
N THR A 348 -2.29 -11.21 -16.80
CA THR A 348 -1.53 -11.31 -15.56
C THR A 348 -0.07 -11.71 -15.82
N LEU A 349 0.20 -12.92 -16.28
CA LEU A 349 1.53 -13.35 -16.73
C LEU A 349 1.78 -12.99 -18.19
N THR A 350 0.72 -12.77 -18.95
CA THR A 350 0.75 -12.34 -20.35
C THR A 350 0.19 -10.91 -20.46
N THR A 351 0.43 -10.31 -21.63
CA THR A 351 -0.03 -8.92 -21.91
C THR A 351 -1.53 -8.84 -22.26
N GLY A 352 -2.21 -9.97 -22.45
CA GLY A 352 -3.57 -10.03 -23.00
C GLY A 352 -3.67 -9.64 -24.47
N ALA A 353 -2.53 -9.43 -25.12
CA ALA A 353 -2.45 -9.06 -26.54
C ALA A 353 -1.83 -10.19 -27.34
N PHE A 354 -2.44 -10.49 -28.48
CA PHE A 354 -1.88 -11.46 -29.40
C PHE A 354 -0.54 -10.98 -29.99
N GLY A 355 0.43 -11.87 -30.03
CA GLY A 355 1.70 -11.69 -30.72
C GLY A 355 1.90 -12.75 -31.77
N VAL A 356 2.51 -12.39 -32.90
CA VAL A 356 2.89 -13.35 -33.91
C VAL A 356 4.08 -14.15 -33.40
N GLN A 357 3.92 -15.49 -33.34
CA GLN A 357 4.97 -16.40 -32.91
C GLN A 357 5.81 -16.88 -34.10
N GLN A 358 5.12 -17.31 -35.16
CA GLN A 358 5.76 -17.89 -36.32
C GLN A 358 4.86 -17.79 -37.55
N THR A 359 5.48 -17.73 -38.74
CA THR A 359 4.82 -17.97 -40.04
C THR A 359 5.29 -19.29 -40.62
N LEU A 360 4.36 -20.09 -41.12
CA LEU A 360 4.64 -21.39 -41.74
C LEU A 360 4.21 -21.35 -43.19
N HIS A 361 5.10 -21.75 -44.08
CA HIS A 361 4.87 -21.96 -45.52
C HIS A 361 4.45 -20.73 -46.35
N LEU A 362 4.42 -19.52 -45.79
CA LEU A 362 4.12 -18.28 -46.50
C LEU A 362 5.40 -17.70 -47.13
N SER A 363 5.36 -17.38 -48.40
CA SER A 363 6.41 -16.58 -49.04
C SER A 363 6.31 -15.10 -48.59
N PRO A 364 7.39 -14.31 -48.71
CA PRO A 364 7.36 -12.90 -48.33
C PRO A 364 6.28 -12.07 -49.05
N GLU A 365 6.00 -12.38 -50.32
CA GLU A 365 4.98 -11.71 -51.13
C GLU A 365 3.56 -12.07 -50.68
N GLU A 366 3.32 -13.36 -50.42
CA GLU A 366 2.05 -13.85 -49.89
C GLU A 366 1.76 -13.27 -48.49
N LEU A 367 2.78 -13.22 -47.65
CA LEU A 367 2.67 -12.62 -46.30
C LEU A 367 2.28 -11.14 -46.37
N GLN A 368 2.92 -10.36 -47.27
CA GLN A 368 2.56 -8.96 -47.47
C GLN A 368 1.12 -8.77 -47.93
N THR A 369 0.64 -9.66 -48.82
CA THR A 369 -0.74 -9.65 -49.29
C THR A 369 -1.72 -9.94 -48.14
N VAL A 370 -1.43 -10.94 -47.30
CA VAL A 370 -2.24 -11.26 -46.11
C VAL A 370 -2.24 -10.09 -45.13
N VAL A 371 -1.10 -9.47 -44.86
CA VAL A 371 -0.99 -8.30 -44.01
C VAL A 371 -1.83 -7.14 -44.54
N ALA A 372 -1.81 -6.90 -45.85
CA ALA A 372 -2.60 -5.88 -46.52
C ALA A 372 -4.13 -6.11 -46.38
N MET A 373 -4.56 -7.39 -46.40
CA MET A 373 -5.95 -7.79 -46.11
C MET A 373 -6.31 -7.55 -44.66
N GLU A 374 -5.46 -7.95 -43.69
CA GLU A 374 -5.68 -7.81 -42.26
C GLU A 374 -5.81 -6.32 -41.84
N ARG A 375 -5.20 -5.40 -42.56
CA ARG A 375 -5.39 -3.94 -42.34
C ARG A 375 -6.82 -3.45 -42.53
N SER A 376 -7.66 -4.20 -43.23
CA SER A 376 -9.08 -3.86 -43.34
C SER A 376 -9.90 -4.22 -42.12
N SER A 377 -9.35 -5.05 -41.20
CA SER A 377 -10.01 -5.58 -40.02
C SER A 377 -9.63 -4.83 -38.75
N THR A 378 -10.60 -4.63 -37.86
CA THR A 378 -10.39 -4.07 -36.52
C THR A 378 -10.15 -5.15 -35.47
N HIS A 379 -10.12 -6.41 -35.86
CA HIS A 379 -9.97 -7.54 -34.95
C HIS A 379 -8.59 -7.52 -34.24
N PRO A 380 -8.47 -7.89 -32.95
CA PRO A 380 -7.19 -7.90 -32.21
C PRO A 380 -6.09 -8.72 -32.88
N ILE A 381 -6.43 -9.88 -33.50
CA ILE A 381 -5.51 -10.72 -34.26
C ILE A 381 -4.94 -9.97 -35.48
N ALA A 382 -5.82 -9.29 -36.23
CA ALA A 382 -5.42 -8.47 -37.35
C ALA A 382 -4.45 -7.35 -36.95
N LYS A 383 -4.77 -6.63 -35.88
CA LYS A 383 -3.89 -5.59 -35.34
C LYS A 383 -2.52 -6.14 -34.94
N ALA A 384 -2.47 -7.35 -34.35
CA ALA A 384 -1.23 -7.99 -33.96
C ALA A 384 -0.35 -8.32 -35.18
N ILE A 385 -0.95 -8.85 -36.25
CA ILE A 385 -0.26 -9.17 -37.51
C ILE A 385 0.31 -7.89 -38.14
N VAL A 386 -0.52 -6.86 -38.29
CA VAL A 386 -0.12 -5.56 -38.86
C VAL A 386 1.00 -4.91 -38.07
N LYS A 387 0.95 -4.96 -36.72
CA LYS A 387 2.00 -4.40 -35.85
C LYS A 387 3.38 -5.02 -36.10
N VAL A 388 3.46 -6.32 -36.39
CA VAL A 388 4.73 -7.02 -36.56
C VAL A 388 5.31 -6.84 -37.97
N TYR A 389 4.47 -6.90 -39.00
CA TYR A 389 4.94 -6.90 -40.40
C TYR A 389 4.89 -5.52 -41.07
N GLY A 390 4.41 -4.52 -40.37
CA GLY A 390 4.45 -3.13 -40.82
C GLY A 390 3.27 -2.71 -41.69
N GLU A 391 3.36 -1.48 -42.21
CA GLU A 391 2.32 -0.85 -42.99
C GLU A 391 2.59 -1.06 -44.49
N GLY A 392 1.69 -1.78 -45.16
CA GLY A 392 1.63 -1.91 -46.64
C GLY A 392 0.40 -1.21 -47.21
N GLU A 393 0.15 -1.35 -48.50
CA GLU A 393 -1.12 -0.91 -49.10
C GLU A 393 -2.31 -1.66 -48.50
N LYS A 394 -3.38 -0.93 -48.20
CA LYS A 394 -4.62 -1.50 -47.66
C LYS A 394 -5.42 -2.15 -48.78
N ILE A 395 -5.74 -3.43 -48.65
CA ILE A 395 -6.62 -4.16 -49.54
C ILE A 395 -8.00 -4.26 -48.87
N ASN A 396 -9.06 -3.90 -49.59
CA ASN A 396 -10.42 -4.11 -49.07
C ASN A 396 -10.74 -5.61 -49.11
N ALA A 397 -10.92 -6.17 -47.90
CA ALA A 397 -11.33 -7.55 -47.73
C ALA A 397 -12.74 -7.60 -47.13
N GLU A 398 -13.51 -8.57 -47.58
CA GLU A 398 -14.83 -8.89 -47.04
C GLU A 398 -14.64 -9.64 -45.72
N ASN A 399 -15.29 -9.10 -44.64
CA ASN A 399 -15.25 -9.75 -43.34
C ASN A 399 -16.28 -10.89 -43.29
N MET A 400 -15.81 -12.10 -43.03
CA MET A 400 -16.63 -13.30 -42.82
C MET A 400 -16.79 -13.51 -41.30
N PRO A 401 -17.93 -13.16 -40.70
CA PRO A 401 -18.08 -13.17 -39.26
C PRO A 401 -17.72 -14.49 -38.59
N GLY A 402 -16.80 -14.46 -37.61
CA GLY A 402 -16.32 -15.64 -36.86
C GLY A 402 -15.40 -16.60 -37.67
N LEU A 403 -15.09 -16.31 -38.93
CA LEU A 403 -14.30 -17.15 -39.78
C LEU A 403 -12.98 -16.48 -40.23
N GLY A 404 -13.02 -15.22 -40.69
CA GLY A 404 -11.84 -14.53 -41.18
C GLY A 404 -12.17 -13.52 -42.30
N LEU A 405 -11.24 -13.35 -43.22
CA LEU A 405 -11.30 -12.39 -44.32
C LEU A 405 -11.22 -13.09 -45.69
N ARG A 406 -11.92 -12.53 -46.67
CA ARG A 406 -11.85 -12.90 -48.07
C ARG A 406 -11.57 -11.66 -48.91
N ALA A 407 -10.69 -11.77 -49.90
CA ALA A 407 -10.45 -10.72 -50.86
C ALA A 407 -10.23 -11.31 -52.26
N ASP A 408 -10.70 -10.60 -53.29
CA ASP A 408 -10.41 -10.91 -54.70
C ASP A 408 -9.41 -9.86 -55.21
N ILE A 409 -8.19 -10.29 -55.46
CA ILE A 409 -7.04 -9.45 -55.82
C ILE A 409 -6.53 -9.88 -57.19
N ALA A 410 -6.57 -8.99 -58.17
CA ALA A 410 -6.13 -9.25 -59.55
C ALA A 410 -6.73 -10.52 -60.17
N GLY A 411 -7.96 -10.90 -59.83
CA GLY A 411 -8.65 -12.08 -60.30
C GLY A 411 -8.32 -13.37 -59.52
N GLU A 412 -7.55 -13.27 -58.46
CA GLU A 412 -7.24 -14.38 -57.56
C GLU A 412 -8.01 -14.22 -56.23
N THR A 413 -8.64 -15.30 -55.75
CA THR A 413 -9.34 -15.32 -54.48
C THR A 413 -8.39 -15.65 -53.33
N TRP A 414 -8.31 -14.76 -52.33
CA TRP A 414 -7.50 -14.90 -51.12
C TRP A 414 -8.38 -15.09 -49.90
N LEU A 415 -7.95 -15.98 -49.00
CA LEU A 415 -8.60 -16.24 -47.74
C LEU A 415 -7.56 -16.13 -46.60
N ALA A 416 -7.92 -15.48 -45.50
CA ALA A 416 -7.12 -15.46 -44.29
C ALA A 416 -8.06 -15.60 -43.06
N GLY A 417 -7.87 -16.63 -42.22
CA GLY A 417 -8.75 -16.85 -41.09
C GLY A 417 -8.57 -18.20 -40.42
N THR A 418 -9.63 -18.66 -39.76
CA THR A 418 -9.62 -19.93 -39.03
C THR A 418 -9.53 -21.14 -39.98
N LEU A 419 -9.05 -22.29 -39.47
CA LEU A 419 -9.10 -23.55 -40.23
C LEU A 419 -10.50 -23.87 -40.73
N ARG A 420 -11.52 -23.56 -39.95
CA ARG A 420 -12.94 -23.72 -40.33
C ARG A 420 -13.35 -22.89 -41.56
N LEU A 421 -12.70 -21.72 -41.77
CA LEU A 421 -12.91 -20.95 -43.00
C LEU A 421 -12.48 -21.77 -44.21
N LEU A 422 -11.30 -22.38 -44.13
CA LEU A 422 -10.75 -23.20 -45.21
C LEU A 422 -11.63 -24.43 -45.48
N GLU A 423 -12.08 -25.12 -44.43
CA GLU A 423 -13.00 -26.26 -44.53
C GLU A 423 -14.30 -25.88 -45.26
N ASN A 424 -14.93 -24.74 -44.86
CA ASN A 424 -16.16 -24.26 -45.48
C ASN A 424 -15.99 -23.89 -46.95
N GLN A 425 -14.76 -23.56 -47.36
CA GLN A 425 -14.42 -23.24 -48.77
C GLN A 425 -13.82 -24.45 -49.53
N GLY A 426 -13.81 -25.62 -48.90
CA GLY A 426 -13.31 -26.86 -49.52
C GLY A 426 -11.79 -26.89 -49.77
N VAL A 427 -11.03 -26.11 -49.00
CA VAL A 427 -9.57 -26.04 -49.10
C VAL A 427 -8.94 -27.07 -48.16
N SER A 428 -8.18 -27.99 -48.69
CA SER A 428 -7.42 -28.96 -47.90
C SER A 428 -6.15 -28.33 -47.33
N TYR A 429 -5.84 -28.65 -46.07
CA TYR A 429 -4.66 -28.20 -45.35
C TYR A 429 -4.00 -29.36 -44.59
N PRO A 430 -2.72 -29.25 -44.15
CA PRO A 430 -2.03 -30.29 -43.38
C PRO A 430 -2.73 -30.61 -42.07
N GLU A 431 -2.99 -31.89 -41.77
CA GLU A 431 -3.66 -32.33 -40.53
C GLU A 431 -2.91 -31.90 -39.24
N GLU A 432 -1.59 -31.74 -39.35
CA GLU A 432 -0.73 -31.27 -38.25
C GLU A 432 -1.20 -29.92 -37.65
N LEU A 433 -1.80 -29.05 -38.46
CA LEU A 433 -2.31 -27.76 -38.01
C LEU A 433 -3.45 -27.88 -36.98
N GLN A 434 -4.21 -28.98 -37.01
CA GLN A 434 -5.28 -29.20 -36.02
C GLN A 434 -4.74 -29.50 -34.63
N THR A 435 -3.49 -29.97 -34.54
CA THR A 435 -2.83 -30.29 -33.25
C THR A 435 -2.07 -29.13 -32.65
N ILE A 436 -1.86 -28.04 -33.42
CA ILE A 436 -1.17 -26.86 -32.96
C ILE A 436 -2.07 -26.13 -31.91
N PRO A 437 -1.57 -25.88 -30.72
CA PRO A 437 -2.37 -25.24 -29.68
C PRO A 437 -2.56 -23.73 -29.91
N ASP A 438 -1.64 -23.07 -30.62
CA ASP A 438 -1.66 -21.63 -30.90
C ASP A 438 -2.87 -21.21 -31.75
N THR A 439 -3.25 -19.95 -31.69
CA THR A 439 -4.28 -19.40 -32.59
C THR A 439 -3.73 -19.34 -34.00
N ILE A 440 -4.43 -19.96 -34.95
CA ILE A 440 -4.00 -20.08 -36.33
C ILE A 440 -4.79 -19.11 -37.22
N VAL A 441 -4.10 -18.29 -37.99
CA VAL A 441 -4.64 -17.61 -39.15
C VAL A 441 -4.14 -18.38 -40.38
N ALA A 442 -4.98 -19.27 -40.89
CA ALA A 442 -4.69 -20.08 -42.06
C ALA A 442 -4.96 -19.26 -43.33
N CYS A 443 -4.08 -19.38 -44.31
CA CYS A 443 -4.10 -18.61 -45.56
C CYS A 443 -4.25 -19.52 -46.76
N ALA A 444 -5.11 -19.12 -47.69
CA ALA A 444 -5.30 -19.85 -48.94
C ALA A 444 -5.42 -18.88 -50.12
N LYS A 445 -4.98 -19.35 -51.28
CA LYS A 445 -5.02 -18.65 -52.56
C LYS A 445 -5.61 -19.56 -53.63
N ASN A 446 -6.66 -19.09 -54.33
CA ASN A 446 -7.34 -19.85 -55.39
C ASN A 446 -7.71 -21.31 -54.98
N GLY A 447 -8.23 -21.49 -53.77
CA GLY A 447 -8.64 -22.80 -53.28
C GLY A 447 -7.48 -23.72 -52.85
N ARG A 448 -6.24 -23.22 -52.75
CA ARG A 448 -5.08 -23.99 -52.27
C ARG A 448 -4.53 -23.34 -50.99
N PHE A 449 -4.24 -24.14 -49.97
CA PHE A 449 -3.52 -23.72 -48.80
C PHE A 449 -2.11 -23.23 -49.17
N ILE A 450 -1.72 -22.04 -48.71
CA ILE A 450 -0.41 -21.41 -48.96
C ILE A 450 0.44 -21.31 -47.70
N GLY A 451 -0.17 -21.32 -46.53
CA GLY A 451 0.54 -21.22 -45.26
C GLY A 451 -0.34 -20.71 -44.13
N CYS A 452 0.26 -20.45 -43.00
CA CYS A 452 -0.46 -19.88 -41.83
C CYS A 452 0.43 -19.00 -40.96
N ILE A 453 -0.21 -18.13 -40.16
CA ILE A 453 0.40 -17.33 -39.13
C ILE A 453 -0.07 -17.87 -37.77
N LEU A 454 0.89 -18.20 -36.90
CA LEU A 454 0.64 -18.66 -35.55
C LEU A 454 0.72 -17.47 -34.57
N LEU A 455 -0.32 -17.31 -33.77
CA LEU A 455 -0.39 -16.26 -32.78
C LEU A 455 -0.68 -16.85 -31.39
N SER A 456 -0.05 -16.30 -30.38
CA SER A 456 -0.39 -16.57 -28.99
C SER A 456 -0.34 -15.29 -28.17
N ASP A 457 -0.89 -15.36 -26.98
CA ASP A 457 -0.77 -14.28 -26.02
C ASP A 457 0.70 -14.16 -25.57
N THR A 458 1.23 -12.94 -25.56
CA THR A 458 2.65 -12.67 -25.30
C THR A 458 2.92 -12.60 -23.81
N LEU A 459 3.94 -13.31 -23.33
CA LEU A 459 4.40 -13.19 -21.94
C LEU A 459 4.86 -11.76 -21.63
N LYS A 460 4.58 -11.29 -20.43
CA LYS A 460 5.14 -10.04 -19.93
C LYS A 460 6.67 -10.17 -19.78
N PRO A 461 7.43 -9.11 -20.08
CA PRO A 461 8.91 -9.17 -20.08
C PRO A 461 9.50 -9.59 -18.74
N ASP A 462 8.80 -9.30 -17.63
CA ASP A 462 9.24 -9.58 -16.26
C ASP A 462 8.60 -10.83 -15.64
N ALA A 463 7.79 -11.60 -16.38
CA ALA A 463 7.09 -12.77 -15.86
C ALA A 463 8.05 -13.85 -15.33
N ALA A 464 9.09 -14.20 -16.09
CA ALA A 464 10.09 -15.18 -15.66
C ALA A 464 10.90 -14.68 -14.44
N ASP A 465 11.27 -13.40 -14.44
CA ASP A 465 11.93 -12.77 -13.30
C ASP A 465 11.05 -12.76 -12.06
N ALA A 466 9.75 -12.48 -12.22
CA ALA A 466 8.78 -12.52 -11.13
C ALA A 466 8.77 -13.88 -10.42
N ILE A 467 8.66 -14.98 -11.19
CA ILE A 467 8.68 -16.34 -10.62
C ILE A 467 10.00 -16.60 -9.88
N SER A 468 11.13 -16.26 -10.50
CA SER A 468 12.45 -16.46 -9.89
C SER A 468 12.62 -15.66 -8.59
N MET A 469 12.13 -14.41 -8.57
CA MET A 469 12.17 -13.54 -7.38
C MET A 469 11.24 -14.03 -6.27
N LEU A 470 10.05 -14.56 -6.60
CA LEU A 470 9.13 -15.16 -5.64
C LEU A 470 9.77 -16.34 -4.92
N ARG A 471 10.45 -17.24 -5.67
CA ARG A 471 11.19 -18.35 -5.08
C ARG A 471 12.31 -17.89 -4.14
N ARG A 472 13.06 -16.83 -4.52
CA ARG A 472 14.12 -16.24 -3.68
C ARG A 472 13.58 -15.63 -2.38
N VAL A 473 12.36 -15.10 -2.38
CA VAL A 473 11.72 -14.61 -1.14
C VAL A 473 11.01 -15.71 -0.36
N GLY A 474 11.16 -17.00 -0.76
CA GLY A 474 10.70 -18.16 0.00
C GLY A 474 9.25 -18.56 -0.28
N ILE A 475 8.71 -18.23 -1.45
CA ILE A 475 7.47 -18.86 -1.94
C ILE A 475 7.81 -20.27 -2.38
N THR A 476 7.12 -21.24 -1.79
CA THR A 476 7.41 -22.67 -1.98
C THR A 476 6.63 -23.29 -3.12
N HIS A 477 5.54 -22.63 -3.57
CA HIS A 477 4.67 -23.16 -4.60
C HIS A 477 4.13 -22.04 -5.48
N VAL A 478 4.27 -22.20 -6.79
CA VAL A 478 3.75 -21.26 -7.79
C VAL A 478 2.96 -22.04 -8.81
N GLU A 479 1.68 -21.68 -8.94
CA GLU A 479 0.75 -22.29 -9.91
C GLU A 479 0.23 -21.26 -10.92
N MET A 480 -0.20 -21.73 -12.08
CA MET A 480 -0.94 -20.93 -13.06
C MET A 480 -2.31 -21.58 -13.35
N LEU A 481 -3.36 -20.78 -13.36
CA LEU A 481 -4.70 -21.18 -13.73
C LEU A 481 -5.15 -20.43 -14.98
N SER A 482 -5.79 -21.12 -15.94
CA SER A 482 -6.27 -20.49 -17.16
C SER A 482 -7.54 -21.15 -17.69
N GLY A 483 -8.35 -20.35 -18.38
CA GLY A 483 -9.46 -20.88 -19.21
C GLY A 483 -9.02 -21.39 -20.59
N ASP A 484 -7.76 -21.19 -20.96
CA ASP A 484 -7.24 -21.65 -22.25
C ASP A 484 -6.98 -23.16 -22.26
N LYS A 485 -6.83 -23.71 -23.47
CA LYS A 485 -6.55 -25.13 -23.64
C LYS A 485 -5.31 -25.56 -22.87
N GLN A 486 -5.35 -26.74 -22.24
CA GLN A 486 -4.25 -27.27 -21.43
C GLN A 486 -2.91 -27.24 -22.17
N ALA A 487 -2.86 -27.59 -23.47
CA ALA A 487 -1.64 -27.58 -24.25
C ALA A 487 -0.95 -26.21 -24.39
N LEU A 488 -1.73 -25.10 -24.42
CA LEU A 488 -1.19 -23.73 -24.36
C LEU A 488 -0.65 -23.39 -23.00
N VAL A 489 -1.36 -23.84 -21.97
CA VAL A 489 -1.00 -23.63 -20.57
C VAL A 489 0.31 -24.36 -20.25
N ASP A 490 0.47 -25.60 -20.71
CA ASP A 490 1.69 -26.39 -20.54
C ASP A 490 2.90 -25.71 -21.20
N LYS A 491 2.74 -25.17 -22.41
CA LYS A 491 3.80 -24.43 -23.11
C LYS A 491 4.31 -23.23 -22.28
N VAL A 492 3.40 -22.45 -21.73
CA VAL A 492 3.73 -21.30 -20.87
C VAL A 492 4.34 -21.76 -19.54
N ALA A 493 3.85 -22.85 -18.96
CA ALA A 493 4.34 -23.41 -17.72
C ALA A 493 5.80 -23.89 -17.85
N ASP A 494 6.12 -24.57 -18.96
CA ASP A 494 7.49 -25.01 -19.27
C ASP A 494 8.45 -23.82 -19.44
N GLU A 495 8.01 -22.77 -20.16
CA GLU A 495 8.81 -21.56 -20.36
C GLU A 495 9.10 -20.83 -19.03
N LEU A 496 8.10 -20.73 -18.15
CA LEU A 496 8.22 -20.10 -16.84
C LEU A 496 8.73 -21.04 -15.75
N LYS A 497 8.90 -22.34 -16.04
CA LYS A 497 9.32 -23.40 -15.11
C LYS A 497 8.41 -23.46 -13.87
N LEU A 498 7.10 -23.48 -14.11
CA LEU A 498 6.11 -23.58 -13.03
C LEU A 498 5.98 -25.04 -12.55
N GLU A 499 5.66 -25.23 -11.28
CA GLU A 499 5.44 -26.56 -10.71
C GLU A 499 4.12 -27.16 -11.15
N GLN A 500 3.10 -26.33 -11.34
CA GLN A 500 1.77 -26.75 -11.77
C GLN A 500 1.08 -25.67 -12.58
N ALA A 501 0.36 -26.09 -13.61
CA ALA A 501 -0.47 -25.23 -14.41
C ALA A 501 -1.71 -26.00 -14.89
N LEU A 502 -2.87 -25.38 -14.76
CA LEU A 502 -4.16 -26.01 -15.09
C LEU A 502 -4.86 -25.15 -16.14
N GLY A 503 -5.22 -25.80 -17.25
CA GLY A 503 -5.99 -25.23 -18.35
C GLY A 503 -7.45 -25.67 -18.36
N ASP A 504 -8.19 -25.22 -19.36
CA ASP A 504 -9.61 -25.55 -19.58
C ASP A 504 -10.52 -25.25 -18.36
N LEU A 505 -10.14 -24.27 -17.52
CA LEU A 505 -10.84 -23.97 -16.28
C LEU A 505 -11.96 -22.94 -16.49
N LEU A 506 -13.14 -23.26 -15.96
CA LEU A 506 -14.18 -22.26 -15.73
C LEU A 506 -13.87 -21.45 -14.46
N PRO A 507 -14.42 -20.22 -14.29
CA PRO A 507 -14.19 -19.41 -13.10
C PRO A 507 -14.49 -20.16 -11.78
N GLN A 508 -15.48 -21.03 -11.76
CA GLN A 508 -15.84 -21.86 -10.61
C GLN A 508 -14.72 -22.85 -10.24
N HIS A 509 -14.09 -23.48 -11.23
CA HIS A 509 -12.99 -24.42 -11.01
C HIS A 509 -11.74 -23.73 -10.45
N LYS A 510 -11.50 -22.46 -10.84
CA LYS A 510 -10.41 -21.66 -10.25
C LYS A 510 -10.66 -21.44 -8.75
N ALA A 511 -11.91 -21.09 -8.37
CA ALA A 511 -12.28 -20.92 -6.96
C ALA A 511 -12.13 -22.22 -6.16
N GLU A 512 -12.61 -23.35 -6.69
CA GLU A 512 -12.47 -24.67 -6.06
C GLU A 512 -10.99 -25.06 -5.87
N ARG A 513 -10.13 -24.67 -6.80
CA ARG A 513 -8.69 -24.92 -6.68
C ARG A 513 -8.08 -24.14 -5.53
N ILE A 514 -8.40 -22.86 -5.37
CA ILE A 514 -7.96 -22.04 -4.23
C ILE A 514 -8.43 -22.67 -2.90
N GLU A 515 -9.70 -23.03 -2.78
CA GLU A 515 -10.21 -23.70 -1.58
C GLU A 515 -9.47 -25.01 -1.28
N THR A 516 -9.14 -25.78 -2.31
CA THR A 516 -8.40 -27.04 -2.16
C THR A 516 -7.02 -26.78 -1.57
N LEU A 517 -6.30 -25.77 -2.05
CA LEU A 517 -4.99 -25.39 -1.53
C LEU A 517 -5.10 -24.89 -0.07
N GLN A 518 -6.12 -24.10 0.24
CA GLN A 518 -6.37 -23.63 1.61
C GLN A 518 -6.73 -24.78 2.56
N LYS A 519 -7.52 -25.76 2.12
CA LYS A 519 -7.83 -26.99 2.89
C LYS A 519 -6.58 -27.85 3.16
N GLN A 520 -5.57 -27.76 2.29
CA GLN A 520 -4.25 -28.38 2.51
C GLN A 520 -3.38 -27.60 3.51
N GLY A 521 -3.88 -26.51 4.09
CA GLY A 521 -3.17 -25.65 5.05
C GLY A 521 -2.25 -24.62 4.42
N ARG A 522 -2.32 -24.42 3.09
CA ARG A 522 -1.51 -23.39 2.40
C ARG A 522 -2.13 -22.02 2.57
N LYS A 523 -1.25 -21.01 2.58
CA LYS A 523 -1.62 -19.60 2.55
C LYS A 523 -1.46 -19.05 1.15
N VAL A 524 -2.59 -18.84 0.48
CA VAL A 524 -2.67 -18.60 -0.95
C VAL A 524 -2.83 -17.11 -1.27
N ALA A 525 -1.91 -16.57 -2.08
CA ALA A 525 -2.13 -15.32 -2.80
C ALA A 525 -2.57 -15.63 -4.23
N PHE A 526 -3.68 -15.05 -4.68
CA PHE A 526 -4.13 -15.13 -6.05
C PHE A 526 -3.88 -13.81 -6.77
N VAL A 527 -3.30 -13.90 -7.98
CA VAL A 527 -2.99 -12.74 -8.83
C VAL A 527 -3.80 -12.84 -10.11
N GLY A 528 -4.62 -11.84 -10.39
CA GLY A 528 -5.46 -11.80 -11.59
C GLY A 528 -5.68 -10.38 -12.12
N ASP A 529 -6.21 -10.25 -13.34
CA ASP A 529 -6.56 -8.97 -13.96
C ASP A 529 -7.94 -8.42 -13.55
N GLY A 530 -8.78 -9.27 -13.00
CA GLY A 530 -9.85 -8.95 -12.10
C GLY A 530 -11.27 -8.87 -12.57
N ILE A 531 -11.61 -8.79 -13.81
CA ILE A 531 -13.04 -8.70 -14.21
C ILE A 531 -13.72 -10.07 -13.99
N ASN A 532 -13.08 -11.14 -14.43
CA ASN A 532 -13.59 -12.50 -14.33
C ASN A 532 -13.17 -13.20 -13.03
N ASP A 533 -12.10 -12.72 -12.39
CA ASP A 533 -11.45 -13.36 -11.25
C ASP A 533 -11.82 -12.71 -9.90
N ALA A 534 -12.71 -11.70 -9.87
CA ALA A 534 -13.14 -11.05 -8.64
C ALA A 534 -13.60 -12.02 -7.54
N PRO A 535 -14.36 -13.09 -7.83
CA PRO A 535 -14.73 -14.09 -6.81
C PRO A 535 -13.52 -14.85 -6.26
N VAL A 536 -12.52 -15.14 -7.11
CA VAL A 536 -11.31 -15.88 -6.73
C VAL A 536 -10.39 -15.00 -5.89
N LEU A 537 -10.26 -13.70 -6.27
CA LEU A 537 -9.55 -12.68 -5.50
C LEU A 537 -10.11 -12.55 -4.07
N ALA A 538 -11.45 -12.48 -3.95
CA ALA A 538 -12.12 -12.37 -2.64
C ALA A 538 -11.97 -13.62 -1.78
N LEU A 539 -11.87 -14.81 -2.38
CA LEU A 539 -11.77 -16.09 -1.70
C LEU A 539 -10.36 -16.39 -1.19
N SER A 540 -9.33 -15.90 -1.87
CA SER A 540 -7.92 -16.12 -1.51
C SER A 540 -7.56 -15.48 -0.17
N ASP A 541 -6.48 -15.97 0.50
CA ASP A 541 -5.97 -15.34 1.73
C ASP A 541 -5.46 -13.92 1.46
N VAL A 542 -4.95 -13.67 0.23
CA VAL A 542 -4.57 -12.34 -0.27
C VAL A 542 -4.92 -12.25 -1.75
N GLY A 543 -5.89 -11.41 -2.09
CA GLY A 543 -6.24 -11.10 -3.48
C GLY A 543 -5.36 -9.97 -4.04
N ILE A 544 -4.77 -10.17 -5.22
CA ILE A 544 -3.86 -9.22 -5.86
C ILE A 544 -4.34 -8.92 -7.26
N ALA A 545 -4.69 -7.68 -7.53
CA ALA A 545 -5.11 -7.23 -8.86
C ALA A 545 -3.96 -6.62 -9.65
N MET A 546 -3.96 -6.87 -10.96
CA MET A 546 -3.10 -6.15 -11.91
C MET A 546 -3.73 -4.80 -12.25
N GLY A 547 -2.92 -3.75 -12.36
CA GLY A 547 -3.38 -2.36 -12.52
C GLY A 547 -3.70 -1.94 -13.95
N GLY A 548 -3.92 -2.88 -14.87
CA GLY A 548 -4.25 -2.59 -16.27
C GLY A 548 -5.59 -1.87 -16.48
N ALA A 549 -5.80 -1.33 -17.67
CA ALA A 549 -7.04 -0.66 -18.06
C ALA A 549 -8.24 -1.63 -17.98
N GLY A 550 -9.28 -1.28 -17.22
CA GLY A 550 -10.50 -2.08 -17.05
C GLY A 550 -10.63 -2.83 -15.73
N ALA A 551 -9.63 -2.74 -14.85
CA ALA A 551 -9.55 -3.49 -13.60
C ALA A 551 -10.35 -2.88 -12.42
N ASP A 552 -11.29 -1.95 -12.66
CA ASP A 552 -11.94 -1.20 -11.57
C ASP A 552 -12.63 -2.11 -10.53
N MET A 553 -13.31 -3.17 -10.97
CA MET A 553 -13.96 -4.13 -10.07
C MET A 553 -12.96 -5.00 -9.31
N ALA A 554 -11.85 -5.36 -9.94
CA ALA A 554 -10.79 -6.11 -9.28
C ALA A 554 -10.05 -5.28 -8.25
N ILE A 555 -9.79 -4.02 -8.60
CA ILE A 555 -9.21 -3.03 -7.69
C ILE A 555 -10.08 -2.91 -6.44
N GLU A 556 -11.42 -2.94 -6.58
CA GLU A 556 -12.34 -2.84 -5.45
C GLU A 556 -12.36 -4.10 -4.58
N THR A 557 -12.11 -5.27 -5.14
CA THR A 557 -12.16 -6.56 -4.44
C THR A 557 -10.80 -7.00 -3.87
N ALA A 558 -9.70 -6.70 -4.56
CA ALA A 558 -8.36 -7.15 -4.18
C ALA A 558 -7.84 -6.47 -2.90
N ASP A 559 -6.95 -7.16 -2.16
CA ASP A 559 -6.20 -6.64 -1.02
C ASP A 559 -5.01 -5.78 -1.44
N LEU A 560 -4.38 -6.12 -2.58
CA LEU A 560 -3.26 -5.41 -3.18
C LEU A 560 -3.54 -5.12 -4.65
N VAL A 561 -2.97 -4.01 -5.15
CA VAL A 561 -3.02 -3.65 -6.58
C VAL A 561 -1.61 -3.36 -7.08
N LEU A 562 -1.19 -4.04 -8.14
CA LEU A 562 0.09 -3.80 -8.81
C LEU A 562 -0.12 -2.77 -9.93
N GLN A 563 0.07 -1.48 -9.64
CA GLN A 563 -0.23 -0.37 -10.56
C GLN A 563 0.60 -0.38 -11.85
N THR A 564 1.83 -0.88 -11.76
CA THR A 564 2.77 -0.94 -12.89
C THR A 564 2.47 -2.06 -13.87
N ASP A 565 1.47 -2.86 -13.61
CA ASP A 565 1.14 -4.07 -14.38
C ASP A 565 2.32 -5.08 -14.51
N GLN A 566 3.26 -5.03 -13.55
CA GLN A 566 4.46 -5.87 -13.48
C GLN A 566 4.33 -6.93 -12.38
N PRO A 567 4.25 -8.24 -12.72
CA PRO A 567 4.18 -9.32 -11.74
C PRO A 567 5.37 -9.35 -10.76
N SER A 568 6.55 -8.89 -11.17
CA SER A 568 7.77 -8.85 -10.35
C SER A 568 7.64 -7.98 -9.11
N ARG A 569 6.74 -6.99 -9.10
CA ARG A 569 6.45 -6.13 -7.95
C ARG A 569 5.89 -6.89 -6.75
N LEU A 570 5.22 -8.01 -7.00
CA LEU A 570 4.73 -8.88 -5.92
C LEU A 570 5.86 -9.38 -5.01
N ALA A 571 6.97 -9.83 -5.59
CA ALA A 571 8.11 -10.29 -4.80
C ALA A 571 8.72 -9.17 -3.94
N GLN A 572 8.70 -7.94 -4.45
CA GLN A 572 9.15 -6.76 -3.68
C GLN A 572 8.18 -6.44 -2.54
N ALA A 573 6.86 -6.52 -2.79
CA ALA A 573 5.82 -6.33 -1.78
C ALA A 573 5.92 -7.37 -0.64
N LEU A 574 6.12 -8.64 -0.98
CA LEU A 574 6.36 -9.73 -0.01
C LEU A 574 7.58 -9.45 0.87
N ARG A 575 8.68 -9.02 0.28
CA ARG A 575 9.91 -8.68 1.02
C ARG A 575 9.66 -7.51 1.97
N LEU A 576 8.97 -6.47 1.51
CA LEU A 576 8.61 -5.30 2.30
C LEU A 576 7.67 -5.68 3.46
N ALA A 577 6.65 -6.50 3.22
CA ALA A 577 5.72 -6.97 4.23
C ALA A 577 6.45 -7.73 5.36
N ARG A 578 7.30 -8.70 5.01
CA ARG A 578 8.09 -9.47 5.97
C ARG A 578 9.05 -8.60 6.78
N LYS A 579 9.66 -7.60 6.15
CA LYS A 579 10.51 -6.63 6.83
C LYS A 579 9.71 -5.76 7.80
N THR A 580 8.55 -5.25 7.38
CA THR A 580 7.65 -4.47 8.23
C THR A 580 7.29 -5.26 9.48
N ARG A 581 6.87 -6.52 9.33
CA ARG A 581 6.57 -7.42 10.44
C ARG A 581 7.79 -7.63 11.35
N THR A 582 8.98 -7.82 10.79
CA THR A 582 10.22 -7.98 11.57
C THR A 582 10.49 -6.75 12.44
N ILE A 583 10.34 -5.54 11.89
CA ILE A 583 10.53 -4.28 12.63
C ILE A 583 9.46 -4.13 13.71
N VAL A 584 8.21 -4.48 13.43
CA VAL A 584 7.12 -4.50 14.43
C VAL A 584 7.50 -5.40 15.61
N TRP A 585 7.93 -6.63 15.36
CA TRP A 585 8.34 -7.55 16.43
C TRP A 585 9.59 -7.11 17.17
N GLN A 586 10.56 -6.47 16.49
CA GLN A 586 11.72 -5.85 17.15
C GLN A 586 11.29 -4.77 18.13
N ASN A 587 10.37 -3.88 17.71
CA ASN A 587 9.84 -2.82 18.57
C ASN A 587 9.09 -3.40 19.78
N ILE A 588 8.26 -4.43 19.56
CA ILE A 588 7.53 -5.12 20.64
C ILE A 588 8.51 -5.74 21.63
N ALA A 589 9.46 -6.53 21.16
CA ALA A 589 10.42 -7.22 22.02
C ALA A 589 11.30 -6.24 22.80
N PHE A 590 11.77 -5.17 22.14
CA PHE A 590 12.58 -4.14 22.76
C PHE A 590 11.79 -3.37 23.86
N ALA A 591 10.57 -2.92 23.53
CA ALA A 591 9.73 -2.19 24.47
C ALA A 591 9.37 -3.03 25.69
N ILE A 592 8.95 -4.29 25.51
CA ILE A 592 8.64 -5.20 26.62
C ILE A 592 9.89 -5.51 27.43
N GLY A 593 11.02 -5.80 26.78
CA GLY A 593 12.26 -6.14 27.44
C GLY A 593 12.76 -5.02 28.37
N VAL A 594 12.82 -3.79 27.89
CA VAL A 594 13.22 -2.64 28.72
C VAL A 594 12.23 -2.43 29.86
N LYS A 595 10.92 -2.53 29.61
CA LYS A 595 9.88 -2.38 30.65
C LYS A 595 10.05 -3.40 31.79
N VAL A 596 10.25 -4.68 31.44
CA VAL A 596 10.45 -5.72 32.47
C VAL A 596 11.68 -5.41 33.32
N VAL A 597 12.79 -4.99 32.70
CA VAL A 597 14.01 -4.63 33.45
C VAL A 597 13.75 -3.45 34.40
N VAL A 598 13.15 -2.36 33.91
CA VAL A 598 12.91 -1.16 34.72
C VAL A 598 11.85 -1.43 35.80
N MET A 599 10.84 -2.27 35.54
CA MET A 599 9.87 -2.72 36.55
C MET A 599 10.54 -3.49 37.69
N VAL A 600 11.45 -4.40 37.38
CA VAL A 600 12.21 -5.15 38.40
C VAL A 600 13.08 -4.21 39.22
N LEU A 601 13.78 -3.25 38.59
CA LEU A 601 14.58 -2.24 39.29
C LEU A 601 13.71 -1.34 40.18
N GLY A 602 12.51 -0.97 39.74
CA GLY A 602 11.53 -0.22 40.53
C GLY A 602 11.05 -0.99 41.76
N LEU A 603 10.73 -2.29 41.62
CA LEU A 603 10.34 -3.13 42.77
C LEU A 603 11.49 -3.30 43.75
N MET A 604 12.73 -3.36 43.30
CA MET A 604 13.92 -3.40 44.14
C MET A 604 14.17 -2.05 44.85
N GLY A 605 13.48 -0.97 44.45
CA GLY A 605 13.67 0.37 44.98
C GLY A 605 14.94 1.07 44.48
N ILE A 606 15.49 0.60 43.35
CA ILE A 606 16.68 1.17 42.72
C ILE A 606 16.28 2.29 41.74
N ALA A 607 15.22 2.06 40.95
CA ALA A 607 14.73 3.03 39.98
C ALA A 607 13.77 4.04 40.62
N THR A 608 13.91 5.30 40.25
CA THR A 608 13.06 6.43 40.62
C THR A 608 11.95 6.68 39.56
N LEU A 609 10.95 7.50 39.94
CA LEU A 609 9.83 7.83 39.05
C LEU A 609 10.29 8.49 37.75
N TRP A 610 11.19 9.46 37.81
CA TRP A 610 11.65 10.20 36.62
C TRP A 610 12.52 9.32 35.68
N GLU A 611 13.35 8.42 36.22
CA GLU A 611 14.11 7.45 35.43
C GLU A 611 13.18 6.50 34.68
N ALA A 612 12.09 6.10 35.31
CA ALA A 612 11.05 5.28 34.72
C ALA A 612 10.41 5.94 33.50
N VAL A 613 10.01 7.20 33.62
CA VAL A 613 9.41 7.97 32.51
C VAL A 613 10.43 8.24 31.41
N PHE A 614 11.66 8.58 31.76
CA PHE A 614 12.72 8.79 30.79
C PHE A 614 12.99 7.52 29.96
N ALA A 615 13.02 6.36 30.62
CA ALA A 615 13.20 5.08 29.94
C ALA A 615 12.02 4.79 28.99
N ASP A 616 10.76 5.02 29.42
CA ASP A 616 9.58 4.76 28.59
C ASP A 616 9.54 5.69 27.36
N SER A 617 9.72 7.00 27.54
CA SER A 617 9.76 7.97 26.45
C SER A 617 10.95 7.72 25.50
N GLY A 618 12.11 7.34 26.03
CA GLY A 618 13.29 6.98 25.24
C GLY A 618 13.06 5.75 24.36
N VAL A 619 12.45 4.71 24.93
CA VAL A 619 12.08 3.49 24.19
C VAL A 619 11.07 3.81 23.10
N ALA A 620 10.05 4.62 23.38
CA ALA A 620 9.06 5.03 22.39
C ALA A 620 9.69 5.78 21.23
N LEU A 621 10.60 6.72 21.49
CA LEU A 621 11.32 7.47 20.47
C LEU A 621 12.20 6.53 19.60
N LEU A 622 12.95 5.62 20.23
CA LEU A 622 13.77 4.65 19.51
C LEU A 622 12.93 3.72 18.64
N ALA A 623 11.78 3.28 19.12
CA ALA A 623 10.84 2.44 18.36
C ALA A 623 10.26 3.19 17.15
N VAL A 624 9.96 4.49 17.29
CA VAL A 624 9.53 5.35 16.16
C VAL A 624 10.67 5.48 15.13
N VAL A 625 11.89 5.74 15.57
CA VAL A 625 13.07 5.81 14.67
C VAL A 625 13.30 4.48 13.95
N ASN A 626 13.14 3.34 14.64
CA ASN A 626 13.26 2.02 14.04
C ASN A 626 12.15 1.78 12.99
N ALA A 627 10.90 2.20 13.27
CA ALA A 627 9.79 2.12 12.30
C ALA A 627 10.09 2.93 11.03
N MET A 628 10.69 4.11 11.15
CA MET A 628 11.05 4.94 10.00
C MET A 628 12.13 4.32 9.08
N ARG A 629 12.87 3.31 9.54
CA ARG A 629 13.82 2.56 8.67
C ARG A 629 13.14 1.86 7.51
N ILE A 630 11.85 1.53 7.63
CA ILE A 630 11.05 0.93 6.53
C ILE A 630 11.02 1.86 5.32
N MET A 631 10.99 3.17 5.53
CA MET A 631 10.88 4.17 4.45
C MET A 631 12.22 4.50 3.78
N ARG A 632 13.36 4.24 4.43
CA ARG A 632 14.69 4.71 3.99
C ARG A 632 15.43 3.76 3.05
N GLU A 633 15.01 2.52 2.88
CA GLU A 633 15.69 1.60 1.96
C GLU A 633 15.37 1.89 0.50
N LYS A 634 16.44 1.83 -0.33
CA LYS A 634 16.39 1.92 -1.80
C LYS A 634 15.84 0.64 -2.43
#